data_0ded76bca841a91a29a29debfc73075b
#
_entry.id   0ded76bca841a91a29a29debfc73075b
#
_cell.length_a   1.000
_cell.length_b   1.000
_cell.length_c   1.000
_cell.angle_alpha   90.00
_cell.angle_beta   90.00
_cell.angle_gamma   90.00
#
_symmetry.space_group_name_H-M   'P 1'
#
loop_
_entity.id
_entity.type
_entity.pdbx_description
1 polymer ?
#
loop_
_entity_poly.entity_id
_entity_poly.type
_entity_poly.pdbx_seq_one_letter_code
_entity_poly.pdbx_strand_id
1 'polypeptide(L)'
;MTLAGYYNRFDAADRYDEILFRAGKHSQSAELNEVQSTLIDRLKRIADAVFKDGAVISGTPPTISGTTINCPLSLIYLRGAVREIPARTFTIATTGLVRVGVYLLSEEITEVQDADLRNPAVGTRGYTEPGAGRLRVTATWGREGDGSTGVFYPVWTVIDGALLSQAGANTGDAFSEALARYDRESKIGRAHV
;
A
#
# COMPACT_ATOMS: atom_id res chain seq x y z
N MET A 1 10.24 1.30 9.04
CA MET A 1 11.54 1.61 8.42
C MET A 1 11.92 3.00 8.89
N THR A 2 13.00 3.14 9.63
CA THR A 2 13.47 4.46 10.08
C THR A 2 14.50 4.94 9.07
N LEU A 3 14.22 6.05 8.41
CA LEU A 3 15.17 6.69 7.48
C LEU A 3 16.29 7.36 8.28
N ALA A 4 17.50 7.36 7.74
CA ALA A 4 18.63 8.04 8.37
C ALA A 4 18.35 9.54 8.50
N GLY A 5 18.57 10.12 9.67
CA GLY A 5 18.31 11.54 9.95
C GLY A 5 16.88 11.86 10.45
N TYR A 6 15.96 10.87 10.43
CA TYR A 6 14.60 11.04 10.97
C TYR A 6 14.43 10.22 12.24
N TYR A 7 14.29 10.89 13.36
CA TYR A 7 14.05 10.22 14.64
C TYR A 7 12.59 9.79 14.73
N ASN A 8 12.39 8.51 15.07
CA ASN A 8 11.08 7.93 15.31
C ASN A 8 11.28 6.76 16.30
N ARG A 9 10.64 6.83 17.45
CA ARG A 9 10.74 5.83 18.52
C ARG A 9 9.53 4.89 18.53
N PHE A 10 8.64 5.00 17.54
CA PHE A 10 7.46 4.15 17.47
C PHE A 10 7.85 2.67 17.42
N ASP A 11 7.37 1.92 18.42
CA ASP A 11 7.38 0.46 18.45
C ASP A 11 5.96 -0.03 18.81
N ALA A 12 5.40 -0.87 17.96
CA ALA A 12 4.07 -1.44 18.20
C ALA A 12 4.02 -2.35 19.45
N ALA A 13 5.16 -2.87 19.90
CA ALA A 13 5.28 -3.70 21.10
C ALA A 13 5.08 -2.90 22.39
N ASP A 14 5.39 -1.60 22.39
CA ASP A 14 5.23 -0.70 23.54
C ASP A 14 3.76 -0.43 23.87
N ARG A 15 2.85 -0.65 22.92
CA ARG A 15 1.39 -0.50 23.08
C ARG A 15 0.96 0.91 23.54
N TYR A 16 1.69 1.94 23.12
CA TYR A 16 1.28 3.31 23.39
C TYR A 16 0.10 3.70 22.49
N ASP A 17 -0.98 4.15 23.12
CA ASP A 17 -2.19 4.57 22.39
C ASP A 17 -2.13 6.02 21.97
N GLU A 18 -1.55 6.90 22.78
CA GLU A 18 -1.51 8.34 22.53
C GLU A 18 -0.17 8.94 22.91
N ILE A 19 0.23 9.96 22.19
CA ILE A 19 1.35 10.82 22.54
C ILE A 19 0.81 12.02 23.33
N LEU A 20 1.19 12.12 24.58
CA LEU A 20 0.71 13.18 25.48
C LEU A 20 1.75 14.30 25.62
N PHE A 21 1.48 15.43 24.98
CA PHE A 21 2.35 16.60 25.07
C PHE A 21 2.20 17.30 26.43
N ARG A 22 3.31 17.45 27.16
CA ARG A 22 3.31 18.11 28.46
C ARG A 22 3.31 19.63 28.31
N ALA A 23 2.48 20.30 29.09
CA ALA A 23 2.49 21.78 29.19
C ALA A 23 3.89 22.27 29.60
N GLY A 24 4.36 23.33 28.97
CA GLY A 24 5.66 23.94 29.23
C GLY A 24 6.89 23.14 28.76
N LYS A 25 6.68 22.08 27.96
CA LYS A 25 7.76 21.36 27.26
C LYS A 25 7.63 21.52 25.75
N HIS A 26 8.77 21.60 25.07
CA HIS A 26 8.80 21.66 23.62
C HIS A 26 8.53 20.27 23.02
N SER A 27 7.70 20.22 21.97
CA SER A 27 7.54 19.00 21.17
C SER A 27 8.84 18.71 20.36
N GLN A 28 9.15 17.43 20.24
CA GLN A 28 10.29 16.95 19.46
C GLN A 28 9.84 16.44 18.11
N SER A 29 10.70 16.51 17.10
CA SER A 29 10.41 15.94 15.78
C SER A 29 10.11 14.44 15.82
N ALA A 30 10.75 13.71 16.75
CA ALA A 30 10.48 12.31 17.00
C ALA A 30 9.01 12.07 17.40
N GLU A 31 8.44 12.88 18.28
CA GLU A 31 7.05 12.75 18.75
C GLU A 31 6.06 12.98 17.60
N LEU A 32 6.35 13.93 16.69
CA LEU A 32 5.53 14.16 15.51
C LEU A 32 5.55 12.96 14.54
N ASN A 33 6.70 12.34 14.38
CA ASN A 33 6.84 11.11 13.58
C ASN A 33 6.12 9.92 14.25
N GLU A 34 6.18 9.80 15.57
CA GLU A 34 5.49 8.76 16.34
C GLU A 34 3.97 8.88 16.22
N VAL A 35 3.41 10.09 16.28
CA VAL A 35 1.96 10.31 16.05
C VAL A 35 1.53 9.76 14.70
N GLN A 36 2.29 10.07 13.62
CA GLN A 36 1.98 9.56 12.28
C GLN A 36 2.09 8.02 12.23
N SER A 37 3.15 7.46 12.82
CA SER A 37 3.37 6.01 12.83
C SER A 37 2.28 5.26 13.59
N THR A 38 1.83 5.80 14.72
CA THR A 38 0.71 5.24 15.49
C THR A 38 -0.58 5.20 14.67
N LEU A 39 -0.90 6.28 13.96
CA LEU A 39 -2.09 6.33 13.10
C LEU A 39 -1.99 5.36 11.92
N ILE A 40 -0.83 5.30 11.26
CA ILE A 40 -0.59 4.38 10.14
C ILE A 40 -0.70 2.92 10.61
N ASP A 41 -0.15 2.57 11.77
CA ASP A 41 -0.23 1.22 12.32
C ASP A 41 -1.67 0.82 12.64
N ARG A 42 -2.46 1.72 13.24
CA ARG A 42 -3.88 1.48 13.51
C ARG A 42 -4.69 1.25 12.24
N LEU A 43 -4.52 2.11 11.22
CA LEU A 43 -5.18 1.96 9.94
C LEU A 43 -4.77 0.65 9.25
N LYS A 44 -3.47 0.32 9.31
CA LYS A 44 -2.95 -0.94 8.78
C LYS A 44 -3.60 -2.14 9.46
N ARG A 45 -3.69 -2.18 10.79
CA ARG A 45 -4.30 -3.30 11.53
C ARG A 45 -5.77 -3.51 11.17
N ILE A 46 -6.53 -2.42 10.99
CA ILE A 46 -7.93 -2.49 10.54
C ILE A 46 -7.99 -3.07 9.13
N ALA A 47 -7.17 -2.57 8.23
CA ALA A 47 -7.18 -2.99 6.84
C ALA A 47 -6.65 -4.42 6.63
N ASP A 48 -5.61 -4.84 7.39
CA ASP A 48 -5.08 -6.22 7.36
C ASP A 48 -6.11 -7.25 7.86
N ALA A 49 -7.08 -6.84 8.68
CA ALA A 49 -8.17 -7.72 9.10
C ALA A 49 -9.16 -8.03 7.97
N VAL A 50 -9.21 -7.17 6.93
CA VAL A 50 -10.15 -7.29 5.80
C VAL A 50 -9.43 -7.73 4.52
N PHE A 51 -8.23 -7.22 4.28
CA PHE A 51 -7.48 -7.42 3.04
C PHE A 51 -6.15 -8.10 3.27
N LYS A 52 -5.65 -8.79 2.25
CA LYS A 52 -4.27 -9.31 2.18
C LYS A 52 -3.49 -8.55 1.11
N ASP A 53 -2.18 -8.47 1.26
CA ASP A 53 -1.31 -7.86 0.24
C ASP A 53 -1.56 -8.52 -1.13
N GLY A 54 -1.77 -7.70 -2.16
CA GLY A 54 -2.15 -8.16 -3.50
C GLY A 54 -3.67 -8.22 -3.76
N ALA A 55 -4.51 -7.94 -2.76
CA ALA A 55 -5.97 -7.88 -2.97
C ALA A 55 -6.34 -6.72 -3.89
N VAL A 56 -7.00 -7.04 -5.01
CA VAL A 56 -7.53 -6.03 -5.94
C VAL A 56 -8.84 -5.50 -5.39
N ILE A 57 -8.86 -4.23 -5.03
CA ILE A 57 -10.03 -3.52 -4.49
C ILE A 57 -10.92 -3.01 -5.62
N SER A 58 -10.29 -2.54 -6.69
CA SER A 58 -10.97 -2.07 -7.90
C SER A 58 -10.05 -2.24 -9.12
N GLY A 59 -10.63 -2.56 -10.26
CA GLY A 59 -9.94 -2.79 -11.52
C GLY A 59 -10.39 -4.10 -12.16
N THR A 60 -10.10 -4.25 -13.45
CA THR A 60 -10.39 -5.48 -14.20
C THR A 60 -9.15 -6.38 -14.24
N PRO A 61 -9.31 -7.69 -14.43
CA PRO A 61 -8.17 -8.57 -14.67
C PRO A 61 -7.33 -8.12 -15.86
N PRO A 62 -6.01 -8.37 -15.85
CA PRO A 62 -5.16 -8.09 -17.01
C PRO A 62 -5.57 -8.93 -18.20
N THR A 63 -5.35 -8.40 -19.39
CA THR A 63 -5.58 -9.09 -20.65
C THR A 63 -4.24 -9.53 -21.25
N ILE A 64 -4.20 -10.76 -21.80
CA ILE A 64 -3.00 -11.33 -22.39
C ILE A 64 -3.25 -11.55 -23.89
N SER A 65 -2.29 -11.11 -24.72
CA SER A 65 -2.29 -11.33 -26.17
C SER A 65 -0.87 -11.73 -26.60
N GLY A 66 -0.68 -13.01 -26.92
CA GLY A 66 0.63 -13.57 -27.20
C GLY A 66 1.61 -13.37 -26.05
N THR A 67 2.71 -12.67 -26.29
CA THR A 67 3.73 -12.34 -25.28
C THR A 67 3.42 -11.07 -24.49
N THR A 68 2.33 -10.36 -24.81
CA THR A 68 2.02 -9.05 -24.22
C THR A 68 0.92 -9.16 -23.17
N ILE A 69 1.16 -8.63 -21.99
CA ILE A 69 0.15 -8.44 -20.95
C ILE A 69 -0.16 -6.96 -20.80
N ASN A 70 -1.44 -6.64 -20.73
CA ASN A 70 -1.95 -5.30 -20.45
C ASN A 70 -2.62 -5.31 -19.08
N CYS A 71 -1.97 -4.71 -18.12
CA CYS A 71 -2.49 -4.50 -16.76
C CYS A 71 -3.21 -3.15 -16.71
N PRO A 72 -4.50 -3.11 -16.37
CA PRO A 72 -5.25 -1.86 -16.29
C PRO A 72 -4.89 -1.06 -15.05
N LEU A 73 -5.32 0.20 -15.01
CA LEU A 73 -5.33 1.00 -13.79
C LEU A 73 -6.15 0.24 -12.73
N SER A 74 -5.58 0.08 -11.55
CA SER A 74 -6.18 -0.70 -10.48
C SER A 74 -5.91 -0.09 -9.11
N LEU A 75 -6.83 -0.30 -8.17
CA LEU A 75 -6.62 -0.04 -6.76
C LEU A 75 -6.32 -1.37 -6.07
N ILE A 76 -5.15 -1.48 -5.46
CA ILE A 76 -4.67 -2.71 -4.83
C ILE A 76 -4.25 -2.42 -3.40
N TYR A 77 -4.64 -3.30 -2.48
CA TYR A 77 -4.16 -3.24 -1.10
C TYR A 77 -2.74 -3.78 -1.01
N LEU A 78 -1.82 -2.95 -0.55
CA LEU A 78 -0.40 -3.28 -0.43
C LEU A 78 0.21 -2.57 0.79
N ARG A 79 0.82 -3.33 1.68
CA ARG A 79 1.57 -2.81 2.83
C ARG A 79 0.78 -1.83 3.70
N GLY A 80 -0.45 -2.20 4.03
CA GLY A 80 -1.28 -1.42 4.94
C GLY A 80 -2.02 -0.23 4.31
N ALA A 81 -2.01 -0.10 2.97
CA ALA A 81 -2.72 0.96 2.27
C ALA A 81 -3.28 0.49 0.93
N VAL A 82 -4.41 1.05 0.53
CA VAL A 82 -4.92 0.94 -0.83
C VAL A 82 -4.14 1.90 -1.72
N ARG A 83 -3.55 1.36 -2.79
CA ARG A 83 -2.69 2.11 -3.72
C ARG A 83 -3.24 2.07 -5.11
N GLU A 84 -3.19 3.20 -5.78
CA GLU A 84 -3.48 3.29 -7.21
C GLU A 84 -2.25 2.84 -8.00
N ILE A 85 -2.45 1.90 -8.90
CA ILE A 85 -1.42 1.37 -9.78
C ILE A 85 -1.78 1.79 -11.20
N PRO A 86 -1.00 2.66 -11.83
CA PRO A 86 -1.24 3.10 -13.20
C PRO A 86 -1.21 1.93 -14.19
N ALA A 87 -2.01 2.02 -15.25
CA ALA A 87 -2.02 1.02 -16.29
C ALA A 87 -0.63 0.86 -16.91
N ARG A 88 -0.24 -0.39 -17.18
CA ARG A 88 1.05 -0.71 -17.82
C ARG A 88 0.94 -1.92 -18.71
N THR A 89 1.59 -1.84 -19.88
CA THR A 89 1.75 -2.95 -20.81
C THR A 89 3.21 -3.39 -20.84
N PHE A 90 3.46 -4.69 -20.75
CA PHE A 90 4.81 -5.27 -20.79
C PHE A 90 4.79 -6.72 -21.31
N THR A 91 5.97 -7.28 -21.53
CA THR A 91 6.10 -8.63 -22.08
C THR A 91 6.26 -9.68 -20.99
N ILE A 92 5.64 -10.84 -21.22
CA ILE A 92 5.75 -12.03 -20.37
C ILE A 92 6.13 -13.26 -21.23
N ALA A 93 6.64 -14.31 -20.58
CA ALA A 93 6.82 -15.59 -21.23
C ALA A 93 5.46 -16.23 -21.54
N THR A 94 5.37 -16.87 -22.70
CA THR A 94 4.17 -17.61 -23.14
C THR A 94 4.11 -19.03 -22.60
N THR A 95 5.19 -19.51 -21.99
CA THR A 95 5.31 -20.85 -21.42
C THR A 95 5.82 -20.78 -19.98
N GLY A 96 5.41 -21.72 -19.16
CA GLY A 96 5.78 -21.81 -17.76
C GLY A 96 5.01 -20.85 -16.84
N LEU A 97 5.45 -20.80 -15.60
CA LEU A 97 4.84 -19.97 -14.55
C LEU A 97 5.42 -18.55 -14.57
N VAL A 98 4.54 -17.56 -14.68
CA VAL A 98 4.89 -16.14 -14.54
C VAL A 98 4.05 -15.53 -13.43
N ARG A 99 4.70 -14.90 -12.46
CA ARG A 99 4.01 -14.07 -11.46
C ARG A 99 4.02 -12.62 -11.91
N VAL A 100 2.82 -12.05 -12.02
CA VAL A 100 2.58 -10.65 -12.35
C VAL A 100 2.14 -9.95 -11.08
N GLY A 101 2.69 -8.79 -10.82
CA GLY A 101 2.42 -8.09 -9.58
C GLY A 101 2.86 -6.64 -9.61
N VAL A 102 3.00 -6.08 -8.43
CA VAL A 102 3.34 -4.67 -8.23
C VAL A 102 4.67 -4.54 -7.51
N TYR A 103 5.55 -3.72 -8.06
CA TYR A 103 6.74 -3.24 -7.36
C TYR A 103 6.40 -1.97 -6.58
N LEU A 104 6.69 -1.98 -5.27
CA LEU A 104 6.62 -0.81 -4.42
C LEU A 104 8.02 -0.26 -4.18
N LEU A 105 8.30 0.91 -4.69
CA LEU A 105 9.51 1.67 -4.42
C LEU A 105 9.20 2.73 -3.37
N SER A 106 10.00 2.79 -2.31
CA SER A 106 9.92 3.81 -1.27
C SER A 106 11.15 4.70 -1.36
N GLU A 107 10.93 5.99 -1.53
CA GLU A 107 11.98 6.99 -1.71
C GLU A 107 11.77 8.16 -0.75
N GLU A 108 12.86 8.67 -0.22
CA GLU A 108 12.89 9.93 0.51
C GLU A 108 12.95 11.08 -0.51
N ILE A 109 12.05 12.04 -0.36
CA ILE A 109 12.04 13.29 -1.14
C ILE A 109 12.31 14.44 -0.19
N THR A 110 13.37 15.17 -0.46
CA THR A 110 13.75 16.38 0.26
C THR A 110 13.65 17.60 -0.64
N GLU A 111 13.98 18.78 -0.13
CA GLU A 111 14.04 20.02 -0.90
C GLU A 111 15.08 20.00 -2.03
N VAL A 112 15.92 18.97 -2.10
CA VAL A 112 16.89 18.77 -3.19
C VAL A 112 16.19 18.22 -4.43
N GLN A 113 15.24 17.30 -4.26
CA GLN A 113 14.44 16.71 -5.32
C GLN A 113 13.18 17.53 -5.62
N ASP A 114 12.66 18.24 -4.60
CA ASP A 114 11.44 19.05 -4.70
C ASP A 114 11.65 20.39 -3.99
N ALA A 115 11.90 21.43 -4.74
CA ALA A 115 12.18 22.77 -4.22
C ALA A 115 10.98 23.39 -3.48
N ASP A 116 9.75 22.92 -3.73
CA ASP A 116 8.53 23.39 -3.07
C ASP A 116 8.46 22.97 -1.60
N LEU A 117 9.35 22.06 -1.18
CA LEU A 117 9.48 21.68 0.22
C LEU A 117 10.28 22.70 1.05
N ARG A 118 10.79 23.76 0.44
CA ARG A 118 11.43 24.88 1.14
C ARG A 118 10.39 25.80 1.76
N ASN A 119 10.80 26.46 2.84
CA ASN A 119 9.92 27.44 3.52
C ASN A 119 9.55 28.59 2.57
N PRO A 120 8.26 28.75 2.22
CA PRO A 120 7.80 29.78 1.28
C PRO A 120 7.61 31.17 1.91
N ALA A 121 7.85 31.34 3.23
CA ALA A 121 7.56 32.56 3.96
C ALA A 121 8.56 33.69 3.63
N VAL A 122 8.31 34.44 2.55
CA VAL A 122 9.13 35.57 2.13
C VAL A 122 9.24 36.61 3.23
N GLY A 123 10.45 37.17 3.44
CA GLY A 123 10.72 38.20 4.44
C GLY A 123 10.96 37.67 5.85
N THR A 124 10.91 36.36 6.08
CA THR A 124 11.29 35.74 7.35
C THR A 124 12.73 35.24 7.32
N ARG A 125 13.33 35.06 8.51
CA ARG A 125 14.68 34.55 8.66
C ARG A 125 14.86 33.12 8.10
N GLY A 126 13.79 32.31 8.11
CA GLY A 126 13.78 30.93 7.60
C GLY A 126 13.32 30.82 6.14
N TYR A 127 13.21 31.93 5.39
CA TYR A 127 12.85 31.87 3.97
C TYR A 127 13.83 31.01 3.18
N THR A 128 13.30 30.08 2.37
CA THR A 128 14.04 29.08 1.58
C THR A 128 14.79 28.01 2.39
N GLU A 129 14.70 27.99 3.72
CA GLU A 129 15.28 26.88 4.49
C GLU A 129 14.57 25.55 4.19
N PRO A 130 15.30 24.41 4.31
CA PRO A 130 14.73 23.09 4.11
C PRO A 130 13.56 22.80 5.05
N GLY A 131 12.48 22.29 4.49
CA GLY A 131 11.35 21.76 5.26
C GLY A 131 11.53 20.30 5.66
N ALA A 132 10.47 19.68 6.17
CA ALA A 132 10.46 18.26 6.45
C ALA A 132 10.53 17.44 5.15
N GLY A 133 11.26 16.34 5.15
CA GLY A 133 11.27 15.38 4.06
C GLY A 133 9.92 14.65 3.88
N ARG A 134 9.74 14.01 2.77
CA ARG A 134 8.55 13.22 2.42
C ARG A 134 8.96 11.79 2.05
N LEU A 135 8.21 10.81 2.52
CA LEU A 135 8.32 9.45 2.02
C LEU A 135 7.34 9.29 0.85
N ARG A 136 7.89 9.16 -0.36
CA ARG A 136 7.12 8.82 -1.56
C ARG A 136 7.12 7.32 -1.77
N VAL A 137 5.94 6.73 -1.99
CA VAL A 137 5.81 5.32 -2.34
C VAL A 137 5.19 5.23 -3.72
N THR A 138 5.98 4.74 -4.67
CA THR A 138 5.56 4.56 -6.06
C THR A 138 5.22 3.08 -6.30
N ALA A 139 4.08 2.84 -6.94
CA ALA A 139 3.60 1.51 -7.27
C ALA A 139 3.58 1.33 -8.79
N THR A 140 4.18 0.23 -9.29
CA THR A 140 4.29 -0.02 -10.72
C THR A 140 4.06 -1.49 -11.03
N TRP A 141 3.24 -1.79 -12.05
CA TRP A 141 3.06 -3.15 -12.54
C TRP A 141 4.36 -3.72 -13.11
N GLY A 142 4.58 -5.02 -12.87
CA GLY A 142 5.70 -5.75 -13.45
C GLY A 142 5.56 -7.25 -13.26
N ARG A 143 6.54 -8.00 -13.72
CA ARG A 143 6.65 -9.43 -13.45
C ARG A 143 7.79 -9.70 -12.47
N GLU A 144 7.69 -10.77 -11.71
CA GLU A 144 8.75 -11.18 -10.79
C GLU A 144 10.09 -11.34 -11.54
N GLY A 145 11.13 -10.68 -11.01
CA GLY A 145 12.47 -10.78 -11.57
C GLY A 145 12.69 -10.01 -12.89
N ASP A 146 11.87 -9.01 -13.22
CA ASP A 146 12.04 -8.20 -14.45
C ASP A 146 13.11 -7.10 -14.34
N GLY A 147 13.78 -7.00 -13.20
CA GLY A 147 14.80 -5.97 -12.93
C GLY A 147 14.23 -4.64 -12.42
N SER A 148 12.93 -4.54 -12.23
CA SER A 148 12.32 -3.34 -11.62
C SER A 148 12.77 -3.16 -10.18
N THR A 149 12.94 -1.90 -9.77
CA THR A 149 13.35 -1.54 -8.40
C THR A 149 12.17 -1.59 -7.43
N GLY A 150 12.43 -1.91 -6.17
CA GLY A 150 11.44 -1.97 -5.12
C GLY A 150 11.13 -3.38 -4.64
N VAL A 151 10.14 -3.51 -3.76
CA VAL A 151 9.67 -4.79 -3.23
C VAL A 151 8.53 -5.30 -4.10
N PHE A 152 8.67 -6.54 -4.57
CA PHE A 152 7.65 -7.17 -5.41
C PHE A 152 6.52 -7.79 -4.58
N TYR A 153 5.30 -7.53 -4.98
CA TYR A 153 4.07 -8.11 -4.43
C TYR A 153 3.31 -8.82 -5.55
N PRO A 154 3.17 -10.15 -5.50
CA PRO A 154 2.43 -10.90 -6.51
C PRO A 154 0.93 -10.55 -6.44
N VAL A 155 0.29 -10.38 -7.59
CA VAL A 155 -1.16 -10.12 -7.70
C VAL A 155 -1.82 -11.17 -8.57
N TRP A 156 -1.20 -11.54 -9.68
CA TRP A 156 -1.74 -12.50 -10.64
C TRP A 156 -0.74 -13.60 -10.92
N THR A 157 -1.26 -14.80 -11.16
CA THR A 157 -0.48 -15.94 -11.63
C THR A 157 -0.88 -16.27 -13.07
N VAL A 158 0.09 -16.38 -13.94
CA VAL A 158 -0.08 -16.75 -15.35
C VAL A 158 0.68 -18.04 -15.57
N ILE A 159 0.04 -19.03 -16.21
CA ILE A 159 0.67 -20.28 -16.62
C ILE A 159 0.41 -20.48 -18.12
N ASP A 160 1.47 -20.72 -18.86
CA ASP A 160 1.43 -20.97 -20.30
C ASP A 160 0.58 -19.93 -21.07
N GLY A 161 0.76 -18.66 -20.71
CA GLY A 161 0.05 -17.54 -21.32
C GLY A 161 -1.41 -17.38 -20.88
N ALA A 162 -1.92 -18.23 -19.99
CA ALA A 162 -3.28 -18.15 -19.44
C ALA A 162 -3.29 -17.59 -18.03
N LEU A 163 -4.19 -16.66 -17.75
CA LEU A 163 -4.40 -16.12 -16.40
C LEU A 163 -5.07 -17.20 -15.52
N LEU A 164 -4.39 -17.61 -14.44
CA LEU A 164 -4.85 -18.71 -13.60
C LEU A 164 -5.59 -18.23 -12.36
N SER A 165 -4.99 -17.31 -11.59
CA SER A 165 -5.52 -16.89 -10.30
C SER A 165 -5.03 -15.52 -9.89
N GLN A 166 -5.78 -14.87 -9.01
CA GLN A 166 -5.42 -13.65 -8.31
C GLN A 166 -4.83 -14.01 -6.95
N ALA A 167 -3.61 -13.54 -6.67
CA ALA A 167 -3.06 -13.58 -5.31
C ALA A 167 -3.86 -12.61 -4.42
N GLY A 168 -4.16 -12.99 -3.19
CA GLY A 168 -4.91 -12.11 -2.29
C GLY A 168 -6.41 -11.98 -2.59
N ALA A 169 -6.97 -12.80 -3.49
CA ALA A 169 -8.42 -12.88 -3.77
C ALA A 169 -9.27 -13.34 -2.55
N ASN A 170 -8.64 -13.64 -1.45
CA ASN A 170 -9.35 -13.79 -0.18
C ASN A 170 -9.61 -12.38 0.40
N THR A 171 -10.72 -11.79 0.05
CA THR A 171 -11.51 -11.06 1.03
C THR A 171 -11.51 -11.94 2.26
N GLY A 172 -10.91 -11.48 3.35
CA GLY A 172 -10.60 -12.33 4.50
C GLY A 172 -11.73 -13.32 4.78
N ASP A 173 -11.38 -14.58 5.05
CA ASP A 173 -12.36 -15.66 5.28
C ASP A 173 -13.48 -15.22 6.22
N ALA A 174 -13.16 -14.33 7.19
CA ALA A 174 -14.10 -13.72 8.11
C ALA A 174 -15.21 -12.88 7.44
N PHE A 175 -14.92 -12.12 6.39
CA PHE A 175 -15.94 -11.33 5.70
C PHE A 175 -16.78 -12.20 4.77
N SER A 176 -16.15 -13.16 4.08
CA SER A 176 -16.85 -14.15 3.26
C SER A 176 -17.70 -15.08 4.12
N GLU A 177 -17.24 -15.48 5.30
CA GLU A 177 -18.00 -16.25 6.28
C GLU A 177 -19.16 -15.44 6.86
N ALA A 178 -18.95 -14.17 7.19
CA ALA A 178 -20.01 -13.28 7.67
C ALA A 178 -21.10 -13.07 6.60
N LEU A 179 -20.70 -12.87 5.33
CA LEU A 179 -21.64 -12.74 4.21
C LEU A 179 -22.40 -14.04 3.96
N ALA A 180 -21.71 -15.18 3.97
CA ALA A 180 -22.33 -16.50 3.82
C ALA A 180 -23.24 -16.88 4.99
N ARG A 181 -22.93 -16.38 6.19
CA ARG A 181 -23.79 -16.55 7.37
C ARG A 181 -25.04 -15.68 7.26
N TYR A 182 -24.89 -14.43 6.88
CA TYR A 182 -26.03 -13.53 6.62
C TYR A 182 -26.97 -14.08 5.53
N ASP A 183 -26.41 -14.60 4.45
CA ASP A 183 -27.18 -15.21 3.34
C ASP A 183 -27.93 -16.47 3.80
N ARG A 184 -27.34 -17.28 4.67
CA ARG A 184 -28.03 -18.45 5.26
C ARG A 184 -29.15 -18.03 6.21
N GLU A 185 -28.91 -17.07 7.09
CA GLU A 185 -29.89 -16.57 8.05
C GLU A 185 -31.06 -15.85 7.35
N SER A 186 -30.79 -15.09 6.29
CA SER A 186 -31.84 -14.42 5.50
C SER A 186 -32.71 -15.38 4.70
N LYS A 187 -32.17 -16.53 4.27
CA LYS A 187 -32.93 -17.59 3.57
C LYS A 187 -33.82 -18.39 4.51
N ILE A 188 -33.40 -18.60 5.77
CA ILE A 188 -34.20 -19.28 6.78
C ILE A 188 -35.43 -18.46 7.14
N GLY A 189 -35.34 -17.14 7.19
CA GLY A 189 -36.48 -16.25 7.46
C GLY A 189 -37.54 -16.21 6.35
N ARG A 190 -37.21 -16.67 5.14
CA ARG A 190 -38.18 -16.75 4.00
C ARG A 190 -38.90 -18.09 3.85
N ALA A 191 -38.45 -19.11 4.59
CA ALA A 191 -39.04 -20.45 4.52
C ALA A 191 -40.22 -20.67 5.50
N HIS A 192 -40.58 -19.64 6.28
CA HIS A 192 -41.67 -19.70 7.27
C HIS A 192 -42.81 -18.70 7.01
N VAL A 193 -43.07 -18.35 5.74
CA VAL A 193 -44.28 -17.58 5.35
C VAL A 193 -45.09 -18.40 4.34
#